data_31f6c2166ba02185a80fa2982f2758f0
#
_entry.id   31f6c2166ba02185a80fa2982f2758f0
#
_cell.length_a   1.000
_cell.length_b   1.000
_cell.length_c   1.000
_cell.angle_alpha   90.00
_cell.angle_beta   90.00
_cell.angle_gamma   90.00
#
_symmetry.space_group_name_H-M   'P 1'
#
loop_
_entity.id
_entity.type
_entity.pdbx_description
1 polymer ?
#
loop_
_entity_poly.entity_id
_entity_poly.type
_entity_poly.pdbx_seq_one_letter_code
_entity_poly.pdbx_strand_id
1 'polypeptide(L)'
;MGQRRWNIKKRIMAGFVLVLVAVSAVVALLFRQTENKLRTEYRRLVQRSVESAAHRLDTFIREIYNISDNYAFNNQLDSYLEKEYTEEQVYQRRADVMRMYRNIFETSDILQKREKISGILTAKGVLFNFADVNCDGQEVADRLTALGVNDPDHLMRFYWYPLQDNFMVSDASGDPRRDKAVFGSRRVYSVWKSAYVCAHIFCVQEEDLYEVYRENVVETKGEIYVLDEHGNLLSSSNDECIARGRIDDIFRERILNRTEDDFTWKSGYGKFEVCVRESELSRWLTVAVIPQKNITGEVNALYLRIYVVLILCLLGCVVVLLRMYQGFLPR
;
A
#
# COMPACT_ATOMS: atom_id res chain seq x y z
N MET A 1 71.14 -5.13 -34.28
CA MET A 1 70.45 -5.89 -33.22
C MET A 1 69.30 -5.11 -32.48
N GLY A 2 69.28 -3.82 -32.50
CA GLY A 2 68.27 -3.02 -31.79
C GLY A 2 66.78 -3.08 -32.29
N GLN A 3 66.61 -3.15 -33.62
CA GLN A 3 65.20 -3.15 -34.19
C GLN A 3 64.43 -4.44 -33.91
N ARG A 4 65.12 -5.60 -33.79
CA ARG A 4 64.39 -6.85 -33.46
C ARG A 4 63.92 -6.94 -32.03
N ARG A 5 64.67 -6.34 -31.09
CA ARG A 5 64.28 -6.26 -29.67
C ARG A 5 63.09 -5.27 -29.44
N TRP A 6 63.00 -4.20 -30.22
CA TRP A 6 61.89 -3.21 -30.12
C TRP A 6 60.57 -3.80 -30.63
N ASN A 7 60.63 -4.65 -31.68
CA ASN A 7 59.45 -5.36 -32.18
C ASN A 7 58.88 -6.38 -31.17
N ILE A 8 59.74 -7.07 -30.39
CA ILE A 8 59.31 -8.03 -29.38
C ILE A 8 58.60 -7.33 -28.23
N LYS A 9 59.14 -6.19 -27.74
CA LYS A 9 58.54 -5.40 -26.66
C LYS A 9 57.16 -4.87 -27.05
N LYS A 10 57.00 -4.33 -28.26
CA LYS A 10 55.71 -3.88 -28.80
C LYS A 10 54.70 -5.04 -28.90
N ARG A 11 55.12 -6.23 -29.29
CA ARG A 11 54.24 -7.41 -29.37
C ARG A 11 53.79 -7.87 -28.01
N ILE A 12 54.65 -7.87 -26.99
CA ILE A 12 54.30 -8.22 -25.61
C ILE A 12 53.31 -7.19 -25.06
N MET A 13 53.54 -5.87 -25.26
CA MET A 13 52.67 -4.80 -24.83
C MET A 13 51.30 -4.87 -25.53
N ALA A 14 51.28 -5.15 -26.84
CA ALA A 14 50.03 -5.31 -27.59
C ALA A 14 49.25 -6.55 -27.11
N GLY A 15 49.93 -7.67 -26.82
CA GLY A 15 49.30 -8.87 -26.25
C GLY A 15 48.68 -8.61 -24.88
N PHE A 16 49.38 -7.84 -24.02
CA PHE A 16 48.87 -7.48 -22.70
C PHE A 16 47.65 -6.56 -22.76
N VAL A 17 47.66 -5.54 -23.64
CA VAL A 17 46.50 -4.67 -23.88
C VAL A 17 45.34 -5.48 -24.42
N LEU A 18 45.57 -6.43 -25.32
CA LEU A 18 44.50 -7.27 -25.88
C LEU A 18 43.86 -8.15 -24.79
N VAL A 19 44.65 -8.77 -23.91
CA VAL A 19 44.12 -9.54 -22.76
C VAL A 19 43.29 -8.64 -21.83
N LEU A 20 43.75 -7.44 -21.54
CA LEU A 20 43.05 -6.48 -20.71
C LEU A 20 41.70 -6.06 -21.30
N VAL A 21 41.68 -5.77 -22.61
CA VAL A 21 40.41 -5.44 -23.33
C VAL A 21 39.48 -6.64 -23.29
N ALA A 22 39.98 -7.85 -23.51
CA ALA A 22 39.15 -9.07 -23.45
C ALA A 22 38.56 -9.30 -22.05
N VAL A 23 39.37 -9.15 -20.98
CA VAL A 23 38.89 -9.28 -19.60
C VAL A 23 37.83 -8.19 -19.28
N SER A 24 38.08 -6.94 -19.69
CA SER A 24 37.11 -5.85 -19.50
C SER A 24 35.78 -6.11 -20.23
N ALA A 25 35.85 -6.64 -21.45
CA ALA A 25 34.65 -7.01 -22.22
C ALA A 25 33.87 -8.15 -21.56
N VAL A 26 34.56 -9.18 -21.06
CA VAL A 26 33.91 -10.29 -20.32
C VAL A 26 33.26 -9.76 -19.02
N VAL A 27 33.94 -8.92 -18.26
CA VAL A 27 33.40 -8.31 -17.05
C VAL A 27 32.17 -7.47 -17.38
N ALA A 28 32.18 -6.66 -18.45
CA ALA A 28 31.06 -5.86 -18.89
C ALA A 28 29.83 -6.71 -19.31
N LEU A 29 30.08 -7.85 -19.98
CA LEU A 29 29.02 -8.79 -20.37
C LEU A 29 28.40 -9.49 -19.17
N LEU A 30 29.21 -10.01 -18.26
CA LEU A 30 28.76 -10.62 -17.00
C LEU A 30 27.94 -9.62 -16.18
N PHE A 31 28.39 -8.39 -16.17
CA PHE A 31 27.69 -7.27 -15.57
C PHE A 31 26.26 -7.12 -16.10
N ARG A 32 26.13 -6.95 -17.40
CA ARG A 32 24.84 -6.74 -18.06
C ARG A 32 23.87 -7.90 -17.82
N GLN A 33 24.38 -9.12 -17.80
CA GLN A 33 23.60 -10.32 -17.49
C GLN A 33 23.13 -10.32 -16.03
N THR A 34 24.00 -9.96 -15.09
CA THR A 34 23.67 -9.92 -13.66
C THR A 34 22.66 -8.82 -13.36
N GLU A 35 22.82 -7.63 -13.97
CA GLU A 35 21.85 -6.53 -13.81
C GLU A 35 20.46 -6.96 -14.29
N ASN A 36 20.35 -7.53 -15.47
CA ASN A 36 19.08 -7.99 -16.01
C ASN A 36 18.44 -9.08 -15.14
N LYS A 37 19.23 -10.01 -14.63
CA LYS A 37 18.76 -11.07 -13.74
C LYS A 37 18.25 -10.49 -12.42
N LEU A 38 19.00 -9.58 -11.80
CA LEU A 38 18.61 -8.92 -10.56
C LEU A 38 17.32 -8.09 -10.72
N ARG A 39 17.18 -7.35 -11.83
CA ARG A 39 15.94 -6.62 -12.13
C ARG A 39 14.74 -7.56 -12.23
N THR A 40 14.91 -8.70 -12.90
CA THR A 40 13.85 -9.69 -13.05
C THR A 40 13.46 -10.31 -11.71
N GLU A 41 14.44 -10.72 -10.90
CA GLU A 41 14.18 -11.30 -9.57
C GLU A 41 13.55 -10.27 -8.62
N TYR A 42 14.04 -9.02 -8.64
CA TYR A 42 13.44 -7.95 -7.83
C TYR A 42 11.99 -7.67 -8.24
N ARG A 43 11.72 -7.61 -9.55
CA ARG A 43 10.34 -7.42 -10.07
C ARG A 43 9.41 -8.54 -9.60
N ARG A 44 9.87 -9.80 -9.62
CA ARG A 44 9.12 -10.95 -9.09
C ARG A 44 8.87 -10.85 -7.59
N LEU A 45 9.86 -10.39 -6.83
CA LEU A 45 9.72 -10.17 -5.39
C LEU A 45 8.65 -9.12 -5.10
N VAL A 46 8.70 -7.99 -5.80
CA VAL A 46 7.68 -6.93 -5.69
C VAL A 46 6.29 -7.45 -6.03
N GLN A 47 6.13 -8.16 -7.15
CA GLN A 47 4.85 -8.75 -7.54
C GLN A 47 4.27 -9.62 -6.42
N ARG A 48 5.08 -10.54 -5.87
CA ARG A 48 4.67 -11.42 -4.76
C ARG A 48 4.30 -10.62 -3.50
N SER A 49 5.07 -9.59 -3.18
CA SER A 49 4.80 -8.76 -2.01
C SER A 49 3.50 -7.98 -2.17
N VAL A 50 3.21 -7.42 -3.35
CA VAL A 50 1.95 -6.73 -3.63
C VAL A 50 0.77 -7.70 -3.64
N GLU A 51 0.92 -8.89 -4.21
CA GLU A 51 -0.08 -9.96 -4.15
C GLU A 51 -0.37 -10.38 -2.70
N SER A 52 0.68 -10.50 -1.87
CA SER A 52 0.54 -10.79 -0.44
C SER A 52 -0.20 -9.67 0.30
N ALA A 53 0.12 -8.40 0.01
CA ALA A 53 -0.58 -7.24 0.58
C ALA A 53 -2.06 -7.24 0.20
N ALA A 54 -2.38 -7.43 -1.08
CA ALA A 54 -3.75 -7.51 -1.57
C ALA A 54 -4.52 -8.66 -0.90
N HIS A 55 -3.91 -9.84 -0.77
CA HIS A 55 -4.53 -10.97 -0.10
C HIS A 55 -4.79 -10.75 1.40
N ARG A 56 -3.86 -10.07 2.11
CA ARG A 56 -4.06 -9.69 3.52
C ARG A 56 -5.22 -8.71 3.66
N LEU A 57 -5.31 -7.71 2.77
CA LEU A 57 -6.43 -6.76 2.71
C LEU A 57 -7.76 -7.48 2.42
N ASP A 58 -7.78 -8.44 1.49
CA ASP A 58 -8.98 -9.24 1.22
C ASP A 58 -9.41 -10.08 2.42
N THR A 59 -8.46 -10.62 3.16
CA THR A 59 -8.75 -11.38 4.39
C THR A 59 -9.37 -10.45 5.45
N PHE A 60 -8.80 -9.27 5.65
CA PHE A 60 -9.32 -8.24 6.55
C PHE A 60 -10.74 -7.83 6.16
N ILE A 61 -10.98 -7.51 4.89
CA ILE A 61 -12.31 -7.11 4.38
C ILE A 61 -13.32 -8.24 4.53
N ARG A 62 -12.91 -9.49 4.26
CA ARG A 62 -13.76 -10.67 4.42
C ARG A 62 -14.21 -10.86 5.87
N GLU A 63 -13.35 -10.57 6.84
CA GLU A 63 -13.72 -10.58 8.25
C GLU A 63 -14.80 -9.54 8.56
N ILE A 64 -14.66 -8.33 8.03
CA ILE A 64 -15.68 -7.28 8.14
C ILE A 64 -17.03 -7.74 7.54
N TYR A 65 -16.99 -8.36 6.35
CA TYR A 65 -18.21 -8.86 5.71
C TYR A 65 -18.88 -9.96 6.54
N ASN A 66 -18.10 -10.91 7.08
CA ASN A 66 -18.60 -11.97 7.94
C ASN A 66 -19.23 -11.42 9.23
N ILE A 67 -18.63 -10.39 9.84
CA ILE A 67 -19.18 -9.73 11.00
C ILE A 67 -20.55 -9.11 10.66
N SER A 68 -20.64 -8.37 9.54
CA SER A 68 -21.90 -7.78 9.10
C SER A 68 -22.98 -8.84 8.84
N ASP A 69 -22.62 -9.97 8.24
CA ASP A 69 -23.54 -11.09 7.99
C ASP A 69 -24.08 -11.68 9.28
N ASN A 70 -23.21 -11.92 10.26
CA ASN A 70 -23.58 -12.51 11.55
C ASN A 70 -24.56 -11.62 12.32
N TYR A 71 -24.46 -10.30 12.18
CA TYR A 71 -25.34 -9.36 12.88
C TYR A 71 -26.60 -9.00 12.10
N ALA A 72 -26.64 -9.21 10.79
CA ALA A 72 -27.81 -8.92 9.97
C ALA A 72 -29.05 -9.72 10.39
N PHE A 73 -28.86 -10.87 11.04
CA PHE A 73 -29.92 -11.77 11.48
C PHE A 73 -30.13 -11.80 13.00
N ASN A 74 -29.59 -10.82 13.75
CA ASN A 74 -29.72 -10.80 15.21
C ASN A 74 -31.06 -10.16 15.62
N ASN A 75 -32.03 -11.01 15.99
CA ASN A 75 -33.38 -10.60 16.40
C ASN A 75 -33.41 -9.73 17.67
N GLN A 76 -32.35 -9.75 18.50
CA GLN A 76 -32.28 -8.92 19.70
C GLN A 76 -32.18 -7.42 19.38
N LEU A 77 -31.74 -7.08 18.17
CA LEU A 77 -31.60 -5.69 17.71
C LEU A 77 -32.94 -5.06 17.33
N ASP A 78 -33.94 -5.85 16.91
CA ASP A 78 -35.19 -5.36 16.36
C ASP A 78 -35.91 -4.37 17.28
N SER A 79 -35.85 -4.62 18.60
CA SER A 79 -36.50 -3.72 19.59
C SER A 79 -35.85 -2.32 19.69
N TYR A 80 -34.58 -2.18 19.27
CA TYR A 80 -33.86 -0.90 19.27
C TYR A 80 -33.99 -0.19 17.92
N LEU A 81 -34.07 -0.91 16.81
CA LEU A 81 -34.10 -0.35 15.45
C LEU A 81 -35.37 0.46 15.16
N GLU A 82 -36.45 0.22 15.92
CA GLU A 82 -37.73 0.92 15.78
C GLU A 82 -37.87 2.15 16.69
N LYS A 83 -36.92 2.33 17.63
CA LYS A 83 -37.01 3.46 18.58
C LYS A 83 -36.71 4.79 17.87
N GLU A 84 -37.51 5.77 18.24
CA GLU A 84 -37.28 7.18 17.96
C GLU A 84 -36.93 7.87 19.27
N TYR A 85 -36.06 8.88 19.22
CA TYR A 85 -35.61 9.63 20.39
C TYR A 85 -35.87 11.11 20.14
N THR A 86 -36.45 11.79 21.14
CA THR A 86 -36.52 13.25 21.17
C THR A 86 -35.19 13.83 21.65
N GLU A 87 -34.98 15.13 21.42
CA GLU A 87 -33.78 15.83 21.91
C GLU A 87 -33.56 15.70 23.42
N GLU A 88 -34.67 15.64 24.20
CA GLU A 88 -34.62 15.47 25.65
C GLU A 88 -34.17 14.06 26.10
N GLN A 89 -34.24 13.08 25.23
CA GLN A 89 -33.97 11.67 25.52
C GLN A 89 -32.49 11.25 25.24
N VAL A 90 -31.54 12.19 25.23
CA VAL A 90 -30.12 11.92 24.95
C VAL A 90 -29.53 10.86 25.90
N TYR A 91 -29.84 10.95 27.19
CA TYR A 91 -29.38 9.98 28.18
C TYR A 91 -29.98 8.60 27.96
N GLN A 92 -31.22 8.51 27.57
CA GLN A 92 -31.89 7.25 27.24
C GLN A 92 -31.25 6.63 26.01
N ARG A 93 -31.01 7.42 24.97
CA ARG A 93 -30.32 6.97 23.76
C ARG A 93 -28.92 6.41 24.08
N ARG A 94 -28.12 7.12 24.88
CA ARG A 94 -26.80 6.65 25.33
C ARG A 94 -26.90 5.33 26.11
N ALA A 95 -27.84 5.21 27.02
CA ALA A 95 -28.05 3.96 27.76
C ALA A 95 -28.43 2.79 26.85
N ASP A 96 -29.27 3.04 25.85
CA ASP A 96 -29.65 2.02 24.87
C ASP A 96 -28.49 1.65 23.94
N VAL A 97 -27.65 2.62 23.52
CA VAL A 97 -26.38 2.33 22.78
C VAL A 97 -25.49 1.40 23.59
N MET A 98 -25.24 1.71 24.86
CA MET A 98 -24.41 0.87 25.73
C MET A 98 -25.01 -0.52 25.96
N ARG A 99 -26.33 -0.60 26.07
CA ARG A 99 -27.05 -1.87 26.25
C ARG A 99 -26.98 -2.73 24.97
N MET A 100 -27.16 -2.11 23.81
CA MET A 100 -27.04 -2.72 22.50
C MET A 100 -25.60 -3.19 22.26
N TYR A 101 -24.61 -2.33 22.53
CA TYR A 101 -23.18 -2.68 22.48
C TYR A 101 -22.89 -3.93 23.30
N ARG A 102 -23.35 -3.97 24.56
CA ARG A 102 -23.16 -5.10 25.45
C ARG A 102 -23.79 -6.37 24.90
N ASN A 103 -25.05 -6.28 24.43
CA ASN A 103 -25.75 -7.45 23.87
C ASN A 103 -25.09 -8.01 22.60
N ILE A 104 -24.51 -7.11 21.78
CA ILE A 104 -23.82 -7.49 20.53
C ILE A 104 -22.44 -8.08 20.83
N PHE A 105 -21.69 -7.45 21.71
CA PHE A 105 -20.24 -7.72 21.84
C PHE A 105 -19.89 -8.56 23.06
N GLU A 106 -20.63 -8.52 24.18
CA GLU A 106 -20.33 -9.33 25.36
C GLU A 106 -20.66 -10.82 25.18
N THR A 107 -21.54 -11.15 24.22
CA THR A 107 -21.92 -12.54 23.93
C THR A 107 -21.03 -13.22 22.89
N SER A 108 -20.06 -12.54 22.35
CA SER A 108 -19.18 -13.07 21.30
C SER A 108 -17.72 -12.85 21.64
N ASP A 109 -16.84 -13.82 21.29
CA ASP A 109 -15.37 -13.72 21.33
C ASP A 109 -14.80 -12.54 20.49
N ILE A 110 -15.68 -11.73 19.92
CA ILE A 110 -15.38 -10.60 19.01
C ILE A 110 -14.78 -9.41 19.75
N LEU A 111 -14.92 -9.33 21.08
CA LEU A 111 -14.34 -8.23 21.89
C LEU A 111 -12.83 -8.04 21.76
N GLN A 112 -12.12 -9.07 21.29
CA GLN A 112 -10.66 -9.00 21.08
C GLN A 112 -10.28 -8.65 19.64
N LYS A 113 -11.24 -8.56 18.70
CA LYS A 113 -10.96 -8.24 17.32
C LYS A 113 -11.02 -6.73 17.09
N ARG A 114 -10.09 -6.22 16.32
CA ARG A 114 -10.05 -4.81 15.87
C ARG A 114 -11.23 -4.49 14.95
N GLU A 115 -11.62 -5.47 14.12
CA GLU A 115 -12.74 -5.36 13.19
C GLU A 115 -14.06 -5.57 13.91
N LYS A 116 -14.82 -4.52 14.11
CA LYS A 116 -16.15 -4.56 14.72
C LYS A 116 -17.08 -3.54 14.07
N ILE A 117 -18.37 -3.76 14.19
CA ILE A 117 -19.35 -2.74 13.79
C ILE A 117 -19.13 -1.50 14.65
N SER A 118 -18.83 -0.37 14.00
CA SER A 118 -18.58 0.90 14.67
C SER A 118 -19.87 1.66 14.97
N GLY A 119 -20.95 1.35 14.24
CA GLY A 119 -22.26 1.94 14.46
C GLY A 119 -23.35 1.24 13.66
N ILE A 120 -24.59 1.55 14.04
CA ILE A 120 -25.79 1.13 13.31
C ILE A 120 -26.64 2.38 13.07
N LEU A 121 -26.86 2.72 11.79
CA LEU A 121 -27.75 3.79 11.38
C LEU A 121 -29.10 3.19 10.97
N THR A 122 -30.18 3.53 11.70
CA THR A 122 -31.52 3.00 11.41
C THR A 122 -32.11 3.65 10.16
N ALA A 123 -33.14 3.02 9.59
CA ALA A 123 -33.93 3.58 8.49
C ALA A 123 -34.59 4.94 8.85
N LYS A 124 -34.77 5.22 10.14
CA LYS A 124 -35.33 6.45 10.67
C LYS A 124 -34.27 7.54 10.94
N GLY A 125 -33.01 7.30 10.61
CA GLY A 125 -31.90 8.25 10.80
C GLY A 125 -31.32 8.26 12.22
N VAL A 126 -31.72 7.34 13.11
CA VAL A 126 -31.13 7.22 14.44
C VAL A 126 -29.81 6.47 14.36
N LEU A 127 -28.73 7.06 14.87
CA LEU A 127 -27.42 6.42 14.95
C LEU A 127 -27.17 5.85 16.35
N PHE A 128 -26.80 4.58 16.40
CA PHE A 128 -26.15 3.93 17.55
C PHE A 128 -24.65 3.91 17.30
N ASN A 129 -23.93 4.91 17.84
CA ASN A 129 -22.49 5.03 17.70
C ASN A 129 -21.77 4.19 18.76
N PHE A 130 -21.03 3.16 18.35
CA PHE A 130 -20.23 2.28 19.23
C PHE A 130 -18.77 2.67 19.29
N ALA A 131 -18.29 3.52 18.36
CA ALA A 131 -16.92 4.00 18.36
C ALA A 131 -16.69 4.99 19.50
N ASP A 132 -17.60 5.94 19.68
CA ASP A 132 -17.60 6.88 20.79
C ASP A 132 -19.05 7.27 21.19
N VAL A 133 -19.48 6.80 22.35
CA VAL A 133 -20.84 7.07 22.88
C VAL A 133 -21.03 8.52 23.31
N ASN A 134 -19.95 9.31 23.44
CA ASN A 134 -20.01 10.72 23.80
C ASN A 134 -20.09 11.65 22.59
N CYS A 135 -19.76 11.13 21.40
CA CYS A 135 -19.89 11.90 20.16
C CYS A 135 -21.35 12.20 19.85
N ASP A 136 -21.62 13.39 19.29
CA ASP A 136 -22.97 13.76 18.91
C ASP A 136 -23.50 12.85 17.79
N GLY A 137 -24.42 11.98 18.18
CA GLY A 137 -24.96 10.97 17.27
C GLY A 137 -25.79 11.56 16.13
N GLN A 138 -26.34 12.79 16.27
CA GLN A 138 -27.12 13.42 15.20
C GLN A 138 -26.17 13.99 14.13
N GLU A 139 -25.13 14.72 14.54
CA GLU A 139 -24.13 15.25 13.59
C GLU A 139 -23.46 14.13 12.80
N VAL A 140 -23.11 13.04 13.48
CA VAL A 140 -22.50 11.86 12.81
C VAL A 140 -23.50 11.20 11.86
N ALA A 141 -24.79 11.06 12.25
CA ALA A 141 -25.82 10.51 11.39
C ALA A 141 -26.03 11.35 10.12
N ASP A 142 -26.00 12.68 10.26
CA ASP A 142 -26.15 13.61 9.13
C ASP A 142 -24.95 13.49 8.18
N ARG A 143 -23.72 13.39 8.69
CA ARG A 143 -22.52 13.15 7.87
C ARG A 143 -22.55 11.80 7.15
N LEU A 144 -22.96 10.72 7.82
CA LEU A 144 -23.13 9.40 7.20
C LEU A 144 -24.21 9.43 6.10
N THR A 145 -25.29 10.15 6.34
CA THR A 145 -26.35 10.34 5.34
C THR A 145 -25.86 11.13 4.14
N ALA A 146 -25.06 12.17 4.37
CA ALA A 146 -24.42 12.95 3.30
C ALA A 146 -23.42 12.12 2.46
N LEU A 147 -22.80 11.09 3.05
CA LEU A 147 -21.98 10.10 2.34
C LEU A 147 -22.80 9.12 1.48
N GLY A 148 -24.13 9.13 1.60
CA GLY A 148 -25.01 8.22 0.86
C GLY A 148 -25.18 6.85 1.51
N VAL A 149 -24.90 6.68 2.80
CA VAL A 149 -25.07 5.39 3.50
C VAL A 149 -26.52 4.87 3.42
N ASN A 150 -27.49 5.76 3.40
CA ASN A 150 -28.91 5.43 3.26
C ASN A 150 -29.43 5.47 1.82
N ASP A 151 -28.55 5.61 0.82
CA ASP A 151 -28.94 5.69 -0.58
C ASP A 151 -29.77 4.44 -0.96
N PRO A 152 -31.01 4.59 -1.48
CA PRO A 152 -31.85 3.47 -1.90
C PRO A 152 -31.19 2.59 -2.96
N ASP A 153 -30.34 3.15 -3.81
CA ASP A 153 -29.63 2.43 -4.87
C ASP A 153 -28.51 1.55 -4.32
N HIS A 154 -28.10 1.79 -3.07
CA HIS A 154 -27.20 0.91 -2.33
C HIS A 154 -27.93 -0.36 -1.90
N LEU A 155 -27.97 -1.37 -2.75
CA LEU A 155 -28.53 -2.68 -2.42
C LEU A 155 -27.76 -3.34 -1.26
N MET A 156 -28.03 -4.62 -0.96
CA MET A 156 -27.38 -5.37 0.14
C MET A 156 -25.86 -5.62 -0.06
N ARG A 157 -25.19 -4.77 -0.82
CA ARG A 157 -23.74 -4.81 -1.03
C ARG A 157 -23.02 -3.96 0.00
N PHE A 158 -21.73 -4.24 0.18
CA PHE A 158 -20.83 -3.37 0.91
C PHE A 158 -20.40 -2.21 0.02
N TYR A 159 -20.41 -1.00 0.58
CA TYR A 159 -19.91 0.22 -0.04
C TYR A 159 -18.80 0.79 0.83
N TRP A 160 -17.69 1.13 0.20
CA TRP A 160 -16.54 1.74 0.85
C TRP A 160 -16.43 3.20 0.41
N TYR A 161 -16.16 4.07 1.36
CA TYR A 161 -16.03 5.50 1.13
C TYR A 161 -14.56 5.89 1.24
N PRO A 162 -14.09 6.87 0.44
CA PRO A 162 -12.70 7.31 0.45
C PRO A 162 -12.22 7.73 1.85
N LEU A 163 -10.89 7.73 2.02
CA LEU A 163 -10.23 8.20 3.23
C LEU A 163 -10.67 9.64 3.57
N GLN A 164 -11.14 9.84 4.78
CA GLN A 164 -11.58 11.12 5.29
C GLN A 164 -11.34 11.24 6.79
N ASP A 165 -11.64 12.40 7.36
CA ASP A 165 -11.52 12.60 8.81
C ASP A 165 -12.46 11.67 9.56
N ASN A 166 -11.98 11.11 10.68
CA ASN A 166 -12.76 10.22 11.51
C ASN A 166 -13.73 11.03 12.37
N PHE A 167 -14.92 11.22 11.89
CA PHE A 167 -15.97 11.97 12.58
C PHE A 167 -16.84 11.12 13.52
N MET A 168 -16.55 9.83 13.69
CA MET A 168 -17.25 8.98 14.67
C MET A 168 -16.66 9.05 16.07
N VAL A 169 -15.54 9.73 16.25
CA VAL A 169 -14.90 9.99 17.55
C VAL A 169 -14.77 11.48 17.79
N SER A 170 -14.88 11.89 19.07
CA SER A 170 -14.87 13.30 19.45
C SER A 170 -13.48 13.90 19.54
N ASP A 171 -12.46 13.09 19.83
CA ASP A 171 -11.11 13.56 20.11
C ASP A 171 -10.15 13.25 18.96
N ALA A 172 -9.61 14.31 18.34
CA ALA A 172 -8.50 14.19 17.38
C ALA A 172 -7.18 13.97 18.14
N SER A 173 -6.39 13.01 17.67
CA SER A 173 -5.09 12.69 18.26
C SER A 173 -3.97 13.62 17.80
N GLY A 174 -4.17 14.31 16.67
CA GLY A 174 -3.16 15.08 15.96
C GLY A 174 -2.24 14.22 15.06
N ASP A 175 -2.47 12.91 15.02
CA ASP A 175 -1.81 12.00 14.10
C ASP A 175 -2.71 11.73 12.89
N PRO A 176 -2.30 12.12 11.66
CA PRO A 176 -3.13 11.93 10.48
C PRO A 176 -3.61 10.49 10.26
N ARG A 177 -2.85 9.47 10.68
CA ARG A 177 -3.25 8.07 10.53
C ARG A 177 -4.35 7.65 11.48
N ARG A 178 -4.38 8.24 12.68
CA ARG A 178 -5.41 7.99 13.70
C ARG A 178 -6.64 8.84 13.48
N ASP A 179 -6.43 10.06 12.98
CA ASP A 179 -7.50 11.03 12.79
C ASP A 179 -8.27 10.82 11.48
N LYS A 180 -7.78 9.93 10.59
CA LYS A 180 -8.46 9.56 9.35
C LYS A 180 -8.95 8.12 9.38
N ALA A 181 -10.06 7.90 8.68
CA ALA A 181 -10.68 6.59 8.58
C ALA A 181 -11.27 6.35 7.19
N VAL A 182 -11.38 5.09 6.85
CA VAL A 182 -12.16 4.57 5.73
C VAL A 182 -13.47 4.06 6.30
N PHE A 183 -14.57 4.55 5.74
CA PHE A 183 -15.91 4.11 6.15
C PHE A 183 -16.40 3.02 5.21
N GLY A 184 -16.92 1.95 5.80
CA GLY A 184 -17.66 0.92 5.10
C GLY A 184 -19.10 0.90 5.54
N SER A 185 -20.04 0.72 4.64
CA SER A 185 -21.44 0.55 4.99
C SER A 185 -22.10 -0.59 4.26
N ARG A 186 -23.07 -1.20 4.92
CA ARG A 186 -23.94 -2.19 4.34
C ARG A 186 -25.35 -2.04 4.83
N ARG A 187 -26.30 -1.94 3.90
CA ARG A 187 -27.73 -1.91 4.23
C ARG A 187 -28.24 -3.31 4.59
N VAL A 188 -28.99 -3.38 5.67
CA VAL A 188 -29.60 -4.61 6.17
C VAL A 188 -31.09 -4.58 5.89
N TYR A 189 -31.57 -5.61 5.25
CA TYR A 189 -32.97 -5.80 4.89
C TYR A 189 -33.57 -6.88 5.78
N SER A 190 -34.69 -6.57 6.43
CA SER A 190 -35.45 -7.57 7.17
C SER A 190 -36.36 -8.34 6.22
N VAL A 191 -36.14 -9.65 6.11
CA VAL A 191 -37.03 -10.54 5.34
C VAL A 191 -38.44 -10.55 5.92
N TRP A 192 -38.55 -10.49 7.24
CA TRP A 192 -39.84 -10.51 7.95
C TRP A 192 -40.66 -9.24 7.72
N LYS A 193 -39.99 -8.10 7.66
CA LYS A 193 -40.63 -6.80 7.44
C LYS A 193 -40.71 -6.43 5.97
N SER A 194 -40.03 -7.19 5.09
CA SER A 194 -39.88 -6.89 3.66
C SER A 194 -39.44 -5.43 3.43
N ALA A 195 -38.57 -4.91 4.29
CA ALA A 195 -38.16 -3.51 4.30
C ALA A 195 -36.69 -3.35 4.75
N TYR A 196 -36.09 -2.24 4.35
CA TYR A 196 -34.82 -1.77 4.89
C TYR A 196 -35.00 -1.38 6.37
N VAL A 197 -34.11 -1.85 7.23
CA VAL A 197 -34.20 -1.60 8.68
C VAL A 197 -33.02 -0.78 9.22
N CYS A 198 -31.82 -1.00 8.73
CA CYS A 198 -30.65 -0.24 9.17
C CYS A 198 -29.48 -0.41 8.18
N ALA A 199 -28.43 0.41 8.38
CA ALA A 199 -27.10 0.17 7.82
C ALA A 199 -26.13 -0.16 8.95
N HIS A 200 -25.31 -1.17 8.75
CA HIS A 200 -24.11 -1.41 9.54
C HIS A 200 -23.03 -0.46 9.07
N ILE A 201 -22.35 0.20 10.01
CA ILE A 201 -21.27 1.14 9.75
C ILE A 201 -19.98 0.57 10.31
N PHE A 202 -18.96 0.52 9.49
CA PHE A 202 -17.59 0.18 9.86
C PHE A 202 -16.73 1.41 9.68
N CYS A 203 -16.06 1.83 10.73
CA CYS A 203 -15.07 2.90 10.72
C CYS A 203 -13.71 2.26 10.96
N VAL A 204 -12.91 2.12 9.89
CA VAL A 204 -11.58 1.54 9.94
C VAL A 204 -10.58 2.67 9.96
N GLN A 205 -9.85 2.84 11.07
CA GLN A 205 -8.79 3.82 11.16
C GLN A 205 -7.69 3.51 10.13
N GLU A 206 -7.10 4.55 9.56
CA GLU A 206 -6.04 4.36 8.56
C GLU A 206 -4.84 3.61 9.13
N GLU A 207 -4.49 3.84 10.39
CA GLU A 207 -3.43 3.12 11.11
C GLU A 207 -3.67 1.60 11.12
N ASP A 208 -4.91 1.16 11.40
CA ASP A 208 -5.26 -0.27 11.42
C ASP A 208 -5.17 -0.87 10.01
N LEU A 209 -5.59 -0.13 9.00
CA LEU A 209 -5.53 -0.57 7.61
C LEU A 209 -4.07 -0.66 7.12
N TYR A 210 -3.23 0.32 7.49
CA TYR A 210 -1.80 0.33 7.18
C TYR A 210 -1.06 -0.86 7.81
N GLU A 211 -1.37 -1.21 9.06
CA GLU A 211 -0.75 -2.35 9.75
C GLU A 211 -0.97 -3.69 9.02
N VAL A 212 -2.06 -3.85 8.26
CA VAL A 212 -2.34 -5.06 7.47
C VAL A 212 -1.24 -5.33 6.44
N TYR A 213 -0.70 -4.29 5.80
CA TYR A 213 0.26 -4.43 4.70
C TYR A 213 1.63 -3.80 4.97
N ARG A 214 1.89 -3.28 6.16
CA ARG A 214 3.14 -2.59 6.55
C ARG A 214 4.40 -3.39 6.26
N GLU A 215 4.39 -4.69 6.52
CA GLU A 215 5.53 -5.56 6.23
C GLU A 215 5.90 -5.57 4.74
N ASN A 216 4.89 -5.54 3.87
CA ASN A 216 5.07 -5.53 2.42
C ASN A 216 5.71 -4.22 1.92
N VAL A 217 5.49 -3.09 2.61
CA VAL A 217 6.17 -1.82 2.32
C VAL A 217 7.68 -1.95 2.50
N VAL A 218 8.12 -2.59 3.59
CA VAL A 218 9.55 -2.81 3.88
C VAL A 218 10.18 -3.71 2.82
N GLU A 219 9.50 -4.77 2.41
CA GLU A 219 9.98 -5.70 1.40
C GLU A 219 10.13 -5.05 0.02
N THR A 220 9.19 -4.20 -0.38
CA THR A 220 9.19 -3.56 -1.69
C THR A 220 10.19 -2.41 -1.81
N LYS A 221 10.68 -1.85 -0.68
CA LYS A 221 11.52 -0.63 -0.65
C LYS A 221 10.91 0.53 -1.45
N GLY A 222 9.60 0.55 -1.56
CA GLY A 222 8.81 1.51 -2.30
C GLY A 222 7.64 2.02 -1.48
N GLU A 223 6.70 2.67 -2.14
CA GLU A 223 5.45 3.11 -1.54
C GLU A 223 4.31 2.18 -1.97
N ILE A 224 3.39 1.89 -1.05
CA ILE A 224 2.16 1.15 -1.35
C ILE A 224 0.98 2.09 -1.13
N TYR A 225 0.07 2.10 -2.10
CA TYR A 225 -1.21 2.79 -2.07
C TYR A 225 -2.33 1.78 -2.17
N VAL A 226 -3.38 1.98 -1.38
CA VAL A 226 -4.64 1.26 -1.48
C VAL A 226 -5.69 2.23 -1.95
N LEU A 227 -6.32 1.94 -3.09
CA LEU A 227 -7.29 2.80 -3.74
C LEU A 227 -8.60 2.04 -3.92
N ASP A 228 -9.72 2.76 -4.05
CA ASP A 228 -10.98 2.20 -4.51
C ASP A 228 -10.99 2.00 -6.04
N GLU A 229 -12.07 1.46 -6.58
CA GLU A 229 -12.25 1.24 -8.03
C GLU A 229 -12.27 2.55 -8.85
N HIS A 230 -12.50 3.69 -8.21
CA HIS A 230 -12.48 5.02 -8.81
C HIS A 230 -11.13 5.73 -8.64
N GLY A 231 -10.14 5.06 -8.03
CA GLY A 231 -8.81 5.60 -7.76
C GLY A 231 -8.76 6.60 -6.61
N ASN A 232 -9.77 6.64 -5.75
CA ASN A 232 -9.72 7.43 -4.53
C ASN A 232 -8.88 6.73 -3.48
N LEU A 233 -8.15 7.51 -2.67
CA LEU A 233 -7.28 6.99 -1.64
C LEU A 233 -8.07 6.37 -0.49
N LEU A 234 -7.69 5.16 -0.09
CA LEU A 234 -8.16 4.46 1.10
C LEU A 234 -7.05 4.40 2.15
N SER A 235 -5.82 4.06 1.76
CA SER A 235 -4.66 4.00 2.63
C SER A 235 -3.37 4.19 1.83
N SER A 236 -2.29 4.61 2.49
CA SER A 236 -0.98 4.76 1.87
C SER A 236 0.15 4.59 2.88
N SER A 237 1.29 4.07 2.43
CA SER A 237 2.53 4.14 3.19
C SER A 237 3.15 5.55 3.21
N ASN A 238 2.67 6.47 2.38
CA ASN A 238 3.14 7.85 2.29
C ASN A 238 2.26 8.78 3.16
N ASP A 239 2.84 9.31 4.25
CA ASP A 239 2.13 10.17 5.21
C ASP A 239 1.61 11.47 4.59
N GLU A 240 2.30 12.02 3.57
CA GLU A 240 1.82 13.22 2.89
C GLU A 240 0.53 12.96 2.12
N CYS A 241 0.41 11.78 1.51
CA CYS A 241 -0.81 11.38 0.80
C CYS A 241 -1.97 11.18 1.79
N ILE A 242 -1.69 10.59 2.96
CA ILE A 242 -2.67 10.45 4.03
C ILE A 242 -3.14 11.82 4.52
N ALA A 243 -2.22 12.74 4.81
CA ALA A 243 -2.57 14.09 5.25
C ALA A 243 -3.45 14.83 4.22
N ARG A 244 -3.15 14.68 2.91
CA ARG A 244 -3.93 15.28 1.82
C ARG A 244 -5.24 14.54 1.52
N GLY A 245 -5.37 13.27 1.91
CA GLY A 245 -6.51 12.40 1.58
C GLY A 245 -6.61 12.01 0.10
N ARG A 246 -5.55 12.19 -0.69
CA ARG A 246 -5.54 11.90 -2.14
C ARG A 246 -4.14 11.66 -2.68
N ILE A 247 -4.08 10.98 -3.82
CA ILE A 247 -2.87 10.84 -4.66
C ILE A 247 -2.84 11.92 -5.74
N ASP A 248 -1.73 11.99 -6.47
CA ASP A 248 -1.59 12.86 -7.64
C ASP A 248 -2.56 12.47 -8.76
N ASP A 249 -3.25 13.45 -9.34
CA ASP A 249 -4.32 13.22 -10.32
C ASP A 249 -3.79 12.57 -11.61
N ILE A 250 -2.58 12.95 -12.09
CA ILE A 250 -1.97 12.35 -13.28
C ILE A 250 -1.62 10.89 -13.03
N PHE A 251 -1.13 10.60 -11.84
CA PHE A 251 -0.83 9.23 -11.43
C PHE A 251 -2.10 8.40 -11.28
N ARG A 252 -3.15 8.95 -10.67
CA ARG A 252 -4.48 8.33 -10.56
C ARG A 252 -5.03 7.94 -11.93
N GLU A 253 -5.06 8.87 -12.88
CA GLU A 253 -5.52 8.61 -14.25
C GLU A 253 -4.70 7.50 -14.92
N ARG A 254 -3.39 7.48 -14.70
CA ARG A 254 -2.52 6.45 -15.26
C ARG A 254 -2.82 5.05 -14.69
N ILE A 255 -3.17 4.95 -13.40
CA ILE A 255 -3.58 3.68 -12.78
C ILE A 255 -4.90 3.22 -13.36
N LEU A 256 -5.90 4.10 -13.46
CA LEU A 256 -7.24 3.74 -13.94
C LEU A 256 -7.25 3.37 -15.42
N ASN A 257 -6.45 4.04 -16.27
CA ASN A 257 -6.35 3.79 -17.71
C ASN A 257 -5.22 2.82 -18.08
N ARG A 258 -4.74 1.99 -17.14
CA ARG A 258 -3.68 1.01 -17.39
C ARG A 258 -4.13 -0.08 -18.36
N THR A 259 -3.23 -0.50 -19.22
CA THR A 259 -3.41 -1.65 -20.12
C THR A 259 -2.76 -2.91 -19.58
N GLU A 260 -1.80 -2.75 -18.69
CA GLU A 260 -1.03 -3.80 -18.02
C GLU A 260 -0.98 -3.50 -16.53
N ASP A 261 -1.00 -4.53 -15.69
CA ASP A 261 -0.94 -4.38 -14.23
C ASP A 261 0.47 -4.01 -13.73
N ASP A 262 1.48 -4.30 -14.52
CA ASP A 262 2.87 -3.96 -14.23
C ASP A 262 3.42 -3.04 -15.34
N PHE A 263 3.73 -1.80 -15.00
CA PHE A 263 4.22 -0.83 -15.98
C PHE A 263 5.27 0.12 -15.41
N THR A 264 6.02 0.77 -16.28
CA THR A 264 6.95 1.83 -15.89
C THR A 264 6.28 3.19 -16.02
N TRP A 265 6.33 3.96 -14.94
CA TRP A 265 5.87 5.34 -14.92
C TRP A 265 7.05 6.30 -14.85
N LYS A 266 7.00 7.36 -15.69
CA LYS A 266 7.99 8.45 -15.70
C LYS A 266 7.31 9.71 -15.20
N SER A 267 7.80 10.25 -14.10
CA SER A 267 7.38 11.56 -13.58
C SER A 267 8.55 12.54 -13.60
N GLY A 268 8.29 13.82 -13.25
CA GLY A 268 9.34 14.82 -13.06
C GLY A 268 10.38 14.42 -11.98
N TYR A 269 10.05 13.51 -11.09
CA TYR A 269 10.91 13.02 -10.01
C TYR A 269 11.72 11.77 -10.37
N GLY A 270 11.49 11.18 -11.53
CA GLY A 270 12.24 10.00 -11.97
C GLY A 270 11.40 8.93 -12.66
N LYS A 271 12.01 7.74 -12.74
CA LYS A 271 11.36 6.53 -13.26
C LYS A 271 10.98 5.62 -12.11
N PHE A 272 9.77 5.09 -12.19
CA PHE A 272 9.17 4.20 -11.20
C PHE A 272 8.66 2.93 -11.88
N GLU A 273 8.86 1.80 -11.24
CA GLU A 273 8.14 0.57 -11.56
C GLU A 273 6.86 0.56 -10.74
N VAL A 274 5.74 0.35 -11.41
CA VAL A 274 4.41 0.33 -10.80
C VAL A 274 3.83 -1.07 -10.97
N CYS A 275 3.33 -1.63 -9.87
CA CYS A 275 2.67 -2.92 -9.84
C CYS A 275 1.30 -2.74 -9.22
N VAL A 276 0.24 -3.14 -9.91
CA VAL A 276 -1.16 -3.02 -9.47
C VAL A 276 -1.76 -4.41 -9.29
N ARG A 277 -2.47 -4.61 -8.19
CA ARG A 277 -3.31 -5.81 -7.99
C ARG A 277 -4.70 -5.37 -7.58
N GLU A 278 -5.70 -5.88 -8.29
CA GLU A 278 -7.11 -5.61 -8.01
C GLU A 278 -7.70 -6.76 -7.19
N SER A 279 -8.42 -6.42 -6.13
CA SER A 279 -9.18 -7.36 -5.33
C SER A 279 -10.46 -7.78 -6.05
N GLU A 280 -10.71 -9.08 -6.14
CA GLU A 280 -11.99 -9.60 -6.64
C GLU A 280 -13.14 -9.38 -5.64
N LEU A 281 -12.81 -9.27 -4.35
CA LEU A 281 -13.80 -9.15 -3.28
C LEU A 281 -14.32 -7.73 -3.13
N SER A 282 -13.39 -6.76 -3.04
CA SER A 282 -13.69 -5.35 -2.72
C SER A 282 -13.53 -4.40 -3.89
N ARG A 283 -12.92 -4.85 -5.00
CA ARG A 283 -12.50 -4.03 -6.13
C ARG A 283 -11.42 -3.01 -5.77
N TRP A 284 -10.79 -3.15 -4.61
CA TRP A 284 -9.69 -2.29 -4.21
C TRP A 284 -8.45 -2.56 -5.05
N LEU A 285 -7.72 -1.50 -5.34
CA LEU A 285 -6.47 -1.55 -6.07
C LEU A 285 -5.30 -1.39 -5.08
N THR A 286 -4.50 -2.43 -4.94
CA THR A 286 -3.22 -2.35 -4.22
C THR A 286 -2.13 -2.01 -5.21
N VAL A 287 -1.50 -0.84 -5.04
CA VAL A 287 -0.55 -0.26 -5.98
C VAL A 287 0.79 -0.06 -5.31
N ALA A 288 1.84 -0.75 -5.77
CA ALA A 288 3.21 -0.46 -5.34
C ALA A 288 3.92 0.43 -6.36
N VAL A 289 4.62 1.44 -5.86
CA VAL A 289 5.40 2.41 -6.64
C VAL A 289 6.85 2.39 -6.16
N ILE A 290 7.74 1.90 -7.00
CA ILE A 290 9.13 1.66 -6.62
C ILE A 290 10.06 2.51 -7.48
N PRO A 291 10.85 3.41 -6.89
CA PRO A 291 11.87 4.16 -7.63
C PRO A 291 12.88 3.20 -8.26
N GLN A 292 13.14 3.32 -9.58
CA GLN A 292 14.13 2.47 -10.26
C GLN A 292 15.52 2.54 -9.62
N LYS A 293 15.87 3.68 -9.02
CA LYS A 293 17.12 3.85 -8.28
C LYS A 293 17.26 2.89 -7.10
N ASN A 294 16.16 2.48 -6.47
CA ASN A 294 16.19 1.54 -5.34
C ASN A 294 16.47 0.11 -5.81
N ILE A 295 16.09 -0.21 -7.06
CA ILE A 295 16.34 -1.51 -7.70
C ILE A 295 17.81 -1.62 -8.12
N THR A 296 18.39 -0.54 -8.66
CA THR A 296 19.70 -0.56 -9.30
C THR A 296 20.81 0.06 -8.44
N GLY A 297 20.46 0.79 -7.37
CA GLY A 297 21.42 1.58 -6.60
C GLY A 297 22.51 0.75 -5.94
N GLU A 298 22.17 -0.36 -5.28
CA GLU A 298 23.14 -1.25 -4.62
C GLU A 298 24.04 -1.94 -5.66
N VAL A 299 23.44 -2.30 -6.79
CA VAL A 299 24.15 -2.92 -7.92
C VAL A 299 25.15 -1.94 -8.52
N ASN A 300 24.73 -0.70 -8.79
CA ASN A 300 25.62 0.34 -9.34
C ASN A 300 26.78 0.67 -8.39
N ALA A 301 26.56 0.68 -7.07
CA ALA A 301 27.61 0.91 -6.08
C ALA A 301 28.65 -0.23 -6.08
N LEU A 302 28.21 -1.48 -6.19
CA LEU A 302 29.08 -2.64 -6.32
C LEU A 302 29.92 -2.55 -7.60
N TYR A 303 29.32 -2.13 -8.69
CA TYR A 303 30.02 -2.00 -9.97
C TYR A 303 31.04 -0.88 -9.97
N LEU A 304 30.71 0.26 -9.40
CA LEU A 304 31.68 1.34 -9.26
C LEU A 304 32.95 0.85 -8.52
N ARG A 305 32.78 0.05 -7.47
CA ARG A 305 33.89 -0.56 -6.74
C ARG A 305 34.71 -1.52 -7.62
N ILE A 306 34.05 -2.38 -8.40
CA ILE A 306 34.71 -3.33 -9.32
C ILE A 306 35.48 -2.55 -10.39
N TYR A 307 34.88 -1.50 -11.00
CA TYR A 307 35.57 -0.67 -11.99
C TYR A 307 36.80 0.05 -11.41
N VAL A 308 36.69 0.58 -10.20
CA VAL A 308 37.82 1.23 -9.50
C VAL A 308 38.98 0.22 -9.30
N VAL A 309 38.68 -0.99 -8.83
CA VAL A 309 39.70 -2.04 -8.67
C VAL A 309 40.31 -2.41 -10.02
N LEU A 310 39.50 -2.55 -11.06
CA LEU A 310 39.97 -2.90 -12.39
C LEU A 310 40.89 -1.81 -12.99
N ILE A 311 40.55 -0.52 -12.80
CA ILE A 311 41.38 0.63 -13.20
C ILE A 311 42.70 0.63 -12.40
N LEU A 312 42.66 0.38 -11.10
CA LEU A 312 43.88 0.31 -10.26
C LEU A 312 44.80 -0.85 -10.70
N CYS A 313 44.26 -2.01 -11.01
CA CYS A 313 45.00 -3.12 -11.58
C CYS A 313 45.65 -2.76 -12.93
N LEU A 314 44.89 -2.07 -13.80
CA LEU A 314 45.38 -1.56 -15.09
C LEU A 314 46.58 -0.62 -14.91
N LEU A 315 46.44 0.38 -14.02
CA LEU A 315 47.51 1.33 -13.70
C LEU A 315 48.75 0.63 -13.13
N GLY A 316 48.55 -0.33 -12.21
CA GLY A 316 49.60 -1.15 -11.66
C GLY A 316 50.38 -1.91 -12.73
N CYS A 317 49.66 -2.53 -13.66
CA CYS A 317 50.27 -3.23 -14.80
C CYS A 317 51.06 -2.29 -15.71
N VAL A 318 50.53 -1.09 -16.00
CA VAL A 318 51.25 -0.08 -16.79
C VAL A 318 52.53 0.37 -16.10
N VAL A 319 52.49 0.59 -14.78
CA VAL A 319 53.69 0.96 -14.00
C VAL A 319 54.76 -0.14 -14.02
N VAL A 320 54.34 -1.40 -13.85
CA VAL A 320 55.27 -2.54 -13.94
C VAL A 320 55.91 -2.62 -15.33
N LEU A 321 55.11 -2.46 -16.39
CA LEU A 321 55.62 -2.45 -17.75
C LEU A 321 56.61 -1.30 -18.00
N LEU A 322 56.34 -0.09 -17.50
CA LEU A 322 57.22 1.07 -17.60
C LEU A 322 58.52 0.84 -16.83
N ARG A 323 58.49 0.28 -15.62
CA ARG A 323 59.72 -0.08 -14.87
C ARG A 323 60.52 -1.15 -15.56
N MET A 324 59.91 -2.20 -16.10
CA MET A 324 60.62 -3.17 -16.91
C MET A 324 61.26 -2.54 -18.17
N TYR A 325 60.57 -1.56 -18.76
CA TYR A 325 61.12 -0.82 -19.90
C TYR A 325 62.34 0.02 -19.50
N GLN A 326 62.30 0.73 -18.37
CA GLN A 326 63.42 1.53 -17.85
C GLN A 326 64.61 0.71 -17.38
N GLY A 327 64.39 -0.46 -16.75
CA GLY A 327 65.43 -1.36 -16.29
C GLY A 327 66.23 -2.08 -17.42
N PHE A 328 65.74 -2.03 -18.66
CA PHE A 328 66.39 -2.58 -19.85
C PHE A 328 67.11 -1.51 -20.71
N LEU A 329 67.17 -0.26 -20.28
CA LEU A 329 68.03 0.73 -20.91
C LEU A 329 69.44 0.55 -20.31
N PRO A 330 70.45 0.18 -21.11
CA PRO A 330 71.80 0.13 -20.62
C PRO A 330 72.27 1.55 -20.29
N ARG A 331 72.89 1.73 -19.09
CA ARG A 331 73.66 2.92 -18.72
C ARG A 331 74.84 3.06 -19.66
#